data_cce12f9106c879993323226cb12d2a04
#
_entry.id   cce12f9106c879993323226cb12d2a04
#
_cell.length_a   1.000
_cell.length_b   1.000
_cell.length_c   1.000
_cell.angle_alpha   90.00
_cell.angle_beta   90.00
_cell.angle_gamma   90.00
#
_symmetry.space_group_name_H-M   'P 1'
#
loop_
_entity.id
_entity.type
_entity.pdbx_description
1 polymer ?
#
loop_
_entity_poly.entity_id
_entity_poly.type
_entity_poly.pdbx_seq_one_letter_code
_entity_poly.pdbx_strand_id
1 'polypeptide(L)'
;MRRLLGFTLIELLVAIVILGILIAVAQPSFSTLIAEQRLRQVSQQLRTSITLARSEAVKRNEGVVLLRRDGAWANGWCIEPSTVAGSAVTACSATPIDTYVAAQGATISGVGGISQVSFNAWGRTASCPKFELETQSSVGACKVCLYIETDGRVSSATGACSNVTCPGSEEDNPWSGACSS
;
A
#
# COMPACT_ATOMS: atom_id res chain seq x y z
N MET A 1 50.46 -9.84 35.06
CA MET A 1 49.30 -10.76 35.04
C MET A 1 48.02 -9.94 35.09
N ARG A 2 47.23 -9.93 34.00
CA ARG A 2 45.90 -9.27 34.00
C ARG A 2 44.93 -10.20 34.73
N ARG A 3 44.29 -9.70 35.79
CA ARG A 3 43.21 -10.43 36.47
C ARG A 3 41.99 -10.43 35.57
N LEU A 4 41.56 -11.58 35.13
CA LEU A 4 40.27 -11.76 34.45
C LEU A 4 39.19 -11.70 35.54
N LEU A 5 38.45 -10.61 35.55
CA LEU A 5 37.27 -10.43 36.42
C LEU A 5 36.15 -11.25 35.79
N GLY A 6 35.68 -12.28 36.46
CA GLY A 6 34.54 -13.07 36.05
C GLY A 6 33.21 -12.42 36.48
N PHE A 7 32.15 -12.59 35.75
CA PHE A 7 30.79 -12.20 36.11
C PHE A 7 30.24 -13.05 37.25
N THR A 8 29.55 -12.44 38.21
CA THR A 8 28.85 -13.18 39.25
C THR A 8 27.50 -13.68 38.73
N LEU A 9 26.99 -14.80 39.29
CA LEU A 9 25.70 -15.36 38.94
C LEU A 9 24.55 -14.37 39.21
N ILE A 10 24.63 -13.60 40.29
CA ILE A 10 23.62 -12.59 40.63
C ILE A 10 23.61 -11.42 39.65
N GLU A 11 24.78 -11.01 39.17
CA GLU A 11 24.87 -9.94 38.15
C GLU A 11 24.22 -10.34 36.82
N LEU A 12 24.43 -11.60 36.40
CA LEU A 12 23.75 -12.14 35.24
C LEU A 12 22.22 -12.17 35.43
N LEU A 13 21.75 -12.61 36.62
CA LEU A 13 20.34 -12.67 36.93
C LEU A 13 19.68 -11.28 36.87
N VAL A 14 20.31 -10.28 37.48
CA VAL A 14 19.82 -8.90 37.46
C VAL A 14 19.79 -8.35 36.03
N ALA A 15 20.84 -8.64 35.24
CA ALA A 15 20.90 -8.20 33.84
C ALA A 15 19.75 -8.75 32.97
N ILE A 16 19.40 -10.05 33.09
CA ILE A 16 18.29 -10.64 32.33
C ILE A 16 16.94 -10.13 32.82
N VAL A 17 16.75 -9.82 34.09
CA VAL A 17 15.50 -9.21 34.60
C VAL A 17 15.32 -7.82 34.02
N ILE A 18 16.35 -6.98 34.02
CA ILE A 18 16.29 -5.63 33.43
C ILE A 18 16.03 -5.72 31.93
N LEU A 19 16.71 -6.64 31.21
CA LEU A 19 16.48 -6.86 29.79
C LEU A 19 15.04 -7.26 29.50
N GLY A 20 14.45 -8.14 30.30
CA GLY A 20 13.05 -8.57 30.18
C GLY A 20 12.07 -7.40 30.30
N ILE A 21 12.29 -6.49 31.26
CA ILE A 21 11.46 -5.29 31.44
C ILE A 21 11.60 -4.35 30.22
N LEU A 22 12.79 -4.14 29.71
CA LEU A 22 13.04 -3.28 28.55
C LEU A 22 12.35 -3.83 27.28
N ILE A 23 12.40 -5.14 27.06
CA ILE A 23 11.72 -5.79 25.93
C ILE A 23 10.20 -5.61 26.05
N ALA A 24 9.61 -5.79 27.23
CA ALA A 24 8.17 -5.65 27.43
C ALA A 24 7.65 -4.24 27.11
N VAL A 25 8.42 -3.20 27.41
CA VAL A 25 8.07 -1.79 27.11
C VAL A 25 8.28 -1.45 25.62
N ALA A 26 9.26 -2.05 24.97
CA ALA A 26 9.61 -1.76 23.57
C ALA A 26 8.61 -2.36 22.56
N GLN A 27 7.95 -3.47 22.91
CA GLN A 27 7.13 -4.26 21.98
C GLN A 27 5.99 -3.49 21.28
N PRO A 28 5.17 -2.64 21.95
CA PRO A 28 4.07 -1.93 21.30
C PRO A 28 4.56 -0.93 20.22
N SER A 29 5.66 -0.25 20.46
CA SER A 29 6.23 0.70 19.49
C SER A 29 6.71 0.04 18.19
N PHE A 30 7.24 -1.18 18.28
CA PHE A 30 7.69 -1.93 17.10
C PHE A 30 6.53 -2.37 16.21
N SER A 31 5.39 -2.76 16.76
CA SER A 31 4.25 -3.21 15.97
C SER A 31 3.68 -2.09 15.09
N THR A 32 3.60 -0.88 15.61
CA THR A 32 3.16 0.31 14.85
C THR A 32 4.13 0.63 13.72
N LEU A 33 5.43 0.61 14.00
CA LEU A 33 6.44 0.84 12.98
C LEU A 33 6.37 -0.18 11.84
N ILE A 34 6.20 -1.46 12.16
CA ILE A 34 6.05 -2.52 11.16
C ILE A 34 4.76 -2.32 10.34
N ALA A 35 3.66 -1.94 10.98
CA ALA A 35 2.40 -1.66 10.30
C ALA A 35 2.54 -0.50 9.29
N GLU A 36 3.17 0.61 9.69
CA GLU A 36 3.45 1.72 8.79
C GLU A 36 4.35 1.33 7.63
N GLN A 37 5.40 0.54 7.87
CA GLN A 37 6.30 0.08 6.81
C GLN A 37 5.56 -0.79 5.78
N ARG A 38 4.65 -1.65 6.24
CA ARG A 38 3.80 -2.45 5.35
C ARG A 38 2.88 -1.57 4.49
N LEU A 39 2.21 -0.58 5.09
CA LEU A 39 1.39 0.37 4.35
C LEU A 39 2.20 1.12 3.29
N ARG A 40 3.37 1.63 3.67
CA ARG A 40 4.27 2.33 2.74
C ARG A 40 4.67 1.43 1.58
N GLN A 41 5.05 0.18 1.85
CA GLN A 41 5.43 -0.79 0.82
C GLN A 41 4.29 -1.05 -0.17
N VAL A 42 3.09 -1.35 0.33
CA VAL A 42 1.92 -1.64 -0.51
C VAL A 42 1.48 -0.40 -1.30
N SER A 43 1.49 0.77 -0.65
CA SER A 43 1.18 2.04 -1.32
C SER A 43 2.17 2.35 -2.45
N GLN A 44 3.46 2.18 -2.23
CA GLN A 44 4.48 2.38 -3.27
C GLN A 44 4.31 1.38 -4.41
N GLN A 45 4.02 0.12 -4.13
CA GLN A 45 3.76 -0.89 -5.14
C GLN A 45 2.55 -0.50 -6.01
N LEU A 46 1.44 -0.09 -5.40
CA LEU A 46 0.25 0.34 -6.13
C LEU A 46 0.50 1.62 -6.95
N ARG A 47 1.21 2.61 -6.38
CA ARG A 47 1.63 3.83 -7.10
C ARG A 47 2.47 3.49 -8.33
N THR A 48 3.43 2.60 -8.20
CA THR A 48 4.29 2.16 -9.30
C THR A 48 3.47 1.50 -10.40
N SER A 49 2.54 0.61 -10.04
CA SER A 49 1.65 -0.06 -11.00
C SER A 49 0.75 0.92 -11.74
N ILE A 50 0.17 1.90 -11.03
CA ILE A 50 -0.68 2.95 -11.62
C ILE A 50 0.14 3.80 -12.60
N THR A 51 1.35 4.21 -12.19
CA THR A 51 2.26 4.99 -13.04
C THR A 51 2.68 4.21 -14.28
N LEU A 52 2.95 2.90 -14.12
CA LEU A 52 3.25 2.02 -15.25
C LEU A 52 2.06 1.89 -16.19
N ALA A 53 0.85 1.62 -15.68
CA ALA A 53 -0.36 1.53 -16.50
C ALA A 53 -0.60 2.82 -17.31
N ARG A 54 -0.45 3.98 -16.65
CA ARG A 54 -0.53 5.29 -17.31
C ARG A 54 0.52 5.45 -18.41
N SER A 55 1.78 5.11 -18.13
CA SER A 55 2.87 5.24 -19.09
C SER A 55 2.71 4.30 -20.29
N GLU A 56 2.23 3.08 -20.06
CA GLU A 56 1.93 2.13 -21.13
C GLU A 56 0.76 2.59 -22.01
N ALA A 57 -0.27 3.22 -21.43
CA ALA A 57 -1.38 3.80 -22.20
C ALA A 57 -0.87 4.90 -23.16
N VAL A 58 -0.05 5.81 -22.67
CA VAL A 58 0.55 6.87 -23.49
C VAL A 58 1.52 6.31 -24.52
N LYS A 59 2.39 5.38 -24.14
CA LYS A 59 3.39 4.76 -25.02
C LYS A 59 2.75 3.98 -26.17
N ARG A 60 1.68 3.24 -25.91
CA ARG A 60 0.96 2.44 -26.89
C ARG A 60 -0.05 3.26 -27.68
N ASN A 61 -0.35 4.50 -27.26
CA ASN A 61 -1.40 5.34 -27.78
C ASN A 61 -2.77 4.61 -27.80
N GLU A 62 -3.04 3.81 -26.79
CA GLU A 62 -4.28 3.04 -26.58
C GLU A 62 -4.69 3.00 -25.11
N GLY A 63 -5.93 2.57 -24.83
CA GLY A 63 -6.39 2.42 -23.45
C GLY A 63 -5.67 1.28 -22.74
N VAL A 64 -5.34 1.49 -21.46
CA VAL A 64 -4.81 0.46 -20.55
C VAL A 64 -5.65 0.43 -19.28
N VAL A 65 -5.87 -0.76 -18.74
CA VAL A 65 -6.65 -0.98 -17.53
C VAL A 65 -5.80 -1.66 -16.46
N LEU A 66 -5.96 -1.19 -15.24
CA LEU A 66 -5.49 -1.84 -14.02
C LEU A 66 -6.68 -2.60 -13.43
N LEU A 67 -6.61 -3.91 -13.34
CA LEU A 67 -7.67 -4.80 -12.91
C LEU A 67 -7.31 -5.49 -11.60
N ARG A 68 -8.30 -5.65 -10.71
CA ARG A 68 -8.13 -6.50 -9.54
C ARG A 68 -8.01 -7.97 -9.94
N ARG A 69 -7.13 -8.69 -9.27
CA ARG A 69 -6.95 -10.13 -9.47
C ARG A 69 -7.93 -10.92 -8.62
N ASP A 70 -8.47 -12.02 -9.18
CA ASP A 70 -9.31 -12.97 -8.46
C ASP A 70 -10.44 -12.33 -7.63
N GLY A 71 -11.04 -11.28 -8.19
CA GLY A 71 -12.20 -10.59 -7.60
C GLY A 71 -11.90 -9.62 -6.46
N ALA A 72 -10.65 -9.49 -5.99
CA ALA A 72 -10.29 -8.58 -4.89
C ALA A 72 -8.92 -7.91 -5.10
N TRP A 73 -8.82 -6.64 -4.75
CA TRP A 73 -7.54 -5.90 -4.75
C TRP A 73 -6.52 -6.46 -3.76
N ALA A 74 -7.01 -7.09 -2.69
CA ALA A 74 -6.16 -7.76 -1.70
C ALA A 74 -5.39 -8.96 -2.28
N ASN A 75 -5.88 -9.57 -3.38
CA ASN A 75 -5.20 -10.67 -4.07
C ASN A 75 -4.14 -10.19 -5.06
N GLY A 76 -4.05 -8.87 -5.27
CA GLY A 76 -3.19 -8.23 -6.24
C GLY A 76 -3.96 -7.67 -7.44
N TRP A 77 -3.22 -7.32 -8.46
CA TRP A 77 -3.74 -6.69 -9.68
C TRP A 77 -2.87 -6.99 -10.89
N CYS A 78 -3.44 -6.77 -12.06
CA CYS A 78 -2.72 -6.85 -13.33
C CYS A 78 -2.94 -5.60 -14.17
N ILE A 79 -2.04 -5.37 -15.10
CA ILE A 79 -2.10 -4.29 -16.08
C ILE A 79 -2.34 -4.92 -17.46
N GLU A 80 -3.40 -4.50 -18.14
CA GLU A 80 -3.82 -5.05 -19.43
C GLU A 80 -4.08 -3.92 -20.45
N PRO A 81 -3.94 -4.16 -21.75
CA PRO A 81 -4.58 -3.31 -22.74
C PRO A 81 -6.10 -3.27 -22.49
N SER A 82 -6.76 -2.15 -22.73
CA SER A 82 -8.23 -2.02 -22.47
C SER A 82 -9.08 -2.95 -23.31
N THR A 83 -8.55 -3.39 -24.44
CA THR A 83 -9.18 -4.36 -25.33
C THR A 83 -8.19 -5.45 -25.70
N VAL A 84 -8.66 -6.70 -25.68
CA VAL A 84 -7.93 -7.85 -26.21
C VAL A 84 -8.81 -8.48 -27.30
N ALA A 85 -8.29 -8.63 -28.49
CA ALA A 85 -9.03 -9.15 -29.66
C ALA A 85 -10.34 -8.40 -29.93
N GLY A 86 -10.40 -7.09 -29.66
CA GLY A 86 -11.57 -6.24 -29.88
C GLY A 86 -12.63 -6.27 -28.76
N SER A 87 -12.42 -7.04 -27.70
CA SER A 87 -13.34 -7.11 -26.55
C SER A 87 -12.76 -6.38 -25.34
N ALA A 88 -13.63 -5.75 -24.53
CA ALA A 88 -13.23 -5.13 -23.28
C ALA A 88 -12.67 -6.17 -22.31
N VAL A 89 -11.54 -5.87 -21.68
CA VAL A 89 -10.90 -6.75 -20.71
C VAL A 89 -11.51 -6.54 -19.33
N THR A 90 -11.98 -7.62 -18.72
CA THR A 90 -12.64 -7.63 -17.40
C THR A 90 -11.94 -8.51 -16.37
N ALA A 91 -10.92 -9.26 -16.79
CA ALA A 91 -10.11 -10.12 -15.93
C ALA A 91 -8.67 -10.14 -16.40
N CYS A 92 -7.75 -10.53 -15.51
CA CYS A 92 -6.34 -10.71 -15.86
C CYS A 92 -6.18 -11.85 -16.87
N SER A 93 -5.48 -11.59 -17.95
CA SER A 93 -5.14 -12.58 -18.98
C SER A 93 -3.96 -13.46 -18.57
N ALA A 94 -3.63 -14.44 -19.41
CA ALA A 94 -2.42 -15.25 -19.20
C ALA A 94 -1.12 -14.49 -19.53
N THR A 95 -1.21 -13.39 -20.30
CA THR A 95 -0.07 -12.59 -20.75
C THR A 95 -0.32 -11.09 -20.52
N PRO A 96 -0.48 -10.66 -19.27
CA PRO A 96 -0.68 -9.24 -18.95
C PRO A 96 0.57 -8.42 -19.28
N ILE A 97 0.42 -7.09 -19.35
CA ILE A 97 1.56 -6.18 -19.44
C ILE A 97 2.42 -6.33 -18.19
N ASP A 98 1.77 -6.40 -17.02
CA ASP A 98 2.43 -6.71 -15.75
C ASP A 98 1.42 -7.28 -14.75
N THR A 99 1.94 -7.99 -13.73
CA THR A 99 1.13 -8.59 -12.65
C THR A 99 1.79 -8.40 -11.31
N TYR A 100 0.98 -8.00 -10.33
CA TYR A 100 1.40 -7.81 -8.96
C TYR A 100 0.59 -8.69 -8.02
N VAL A 101 1.29 -9.30 -7.06
CA VAL A 101 0.66 -9.96 -5.92
C VAL A 101 0.72 -8.99 -4.75
N ALA A 102 -0.40 -8.73 -4.09
CA ALA A 102 -0.42 -7.80 -2.97
C ALA A 102 0.47 -8.29 -1.82
N ALA A 103 1.20 -7.37 -1.20
CA ALA A 103 2.05 -7.68 -0.06
C ALA A 103 1.20 -8.15 1.12
N GLN A 104 1.65 -9.21 1.80
CA GLN A 104 0.94 -9.75 2.96
C GLN A 104 0.93 -8.77 4.14
N GLY A 105 -0.16 -8.78 4.91
CA GLY A 105 -0.30 -8.02 6.14
C GLY A 105 -0.83 -6.59 5.97
N ALA A 106 -1.27 -6.22 4.76
CA ALA A 106 -2.09 -5.05 4.50
C ALA A 106 -3.26 -5.44 3.60
N THR A 107 -4.42 -4.82 3.81
CA THR A 107 -5.60 -4.95 2.96
C THR A 107 -5.70 -3.77 2.02
N ILE A 108 -6.11 -4.02 0.78
CA ILE A 108 -6.41 -2.99 -0.21
C ILE A 108 -7.87 -3.17 -0.62
N SER A 109 -8.63 -2.11 -0.53
CA SER A 109 -10.02 -2.07 -1.01
C SER A 109 -10.23 -0.91 -1.96
N GLY A 110 -10.94 -1.16 -3.06
CA GLY A 110 -11.41 -0.11 -3.96
C GLY A 110 -12.69 0.51 -3.44
N VAL A 111 -12.66 1.81 -3.17
CA VAL A 111 -13.83 2.54 -2.63
C VAL A 111 -14.93 2.63 -3.69
N GLY A 112 -16.18 2.40 -3.26
CA GLY A 112 -17.32 2.37 -4.20
C GLY A 112 -17.38 1.12 -5.06
N GLY A 113 -16.67 0.04 -4.68
CA GLY A 113 -16.72 -1.25 -5.38
C GLY A 113 -15.96 -1.26 -6.72
N ILE A 114 -15.01 -0.34 -6.93
CA ILE A 114 -14.21 -0.31 -8.15
C ILE A 114 -13.52 -1.66 -8.40
N SER A 115 -13.70 -2.20 -9.60
CA SER A 115 -13.06 -3.44 -10.05
C SER A 115 -11.86 -3.19 -10.96
N GLN A 116 -11.78 -2.00 -11.54
CA GLN A 116 -10.73 -1.61 -12.48
C GLN A 116 -10.52 -0.10 -12.48
N VAL A 117 -9.35 0.31 -12.94
CA VAL A 117 -9.00 1.69 -13.27
C VAL A 117 -8.57 1.74 -14.72
N SER A 118 -9.24 2.58 -15.53
CA SER A 118 -8.96 2.71 -16.96
C SER A 118 -8.23 4.02 -17.24
N PHE A 119 -7.15 3.91 -18.01
CA PHE A 119 -6.42 5.04 -18.58
C PHE A 119 -6.66 5.11 -20.07
N ASN A 120 -6.94 6.29 -20.59
CA ASN A 120 -7.01 6.52 -22.04
C ASN A 120 -5.60 6.74 -22.63
N ALA A 121 -5.52 6.87 -23.96
CA ALA A 121 -4.26 7.09 -24.68
C ALA A 121 -3.47 8.34 -24.25
N TRP A 122 -4.08 9.28 -23.55
CA TRP A 122 -3.41 10.45 -22.95
C TRP A 122 -3.03 10.25 -21.50
N GLY A 123 -3.20 9.05 -20.95
CA GLY A 123 -2.89 8.73 -19.55
C GLY A 123 -3.84 9.38 -18.53
N ARG A 124 -5.08 9.68 -18.92
CA ARG A 124 -6.13 10.28 -18.07
C ARG A 124 -7.17 9.24 -17.70
N THR A 125 -7.77 9.42 -16.52
CA THR A 125 -8.91 8.62 -16.05
C THR A 125 -10.22 9.38 -16.19
N ALA A 126 -11.33 8.67 -16.39
CA ALA A 126 -12.67 9.29 -16.49
C ALA A 126 -13.25 9.68 -15.12
N SER A 127 -12.72 9.12 -14.04
CA SER A 127 -13.16 9.32 -12.65
C SER A 127 -11.96 9.44 -11.71
N CYS A 128 -12.22 9.69 -10.43
CA CYS A 128 -11.21 9.68 -9.39
C CYS A 128 -11.32 8.39 -8.57
N PRO A 129 -10.72 7.28 -9.02
CA PRO A 129 -10.74 6.04 -8.28
C PRO A 129 -9.92 6.17 -7.00
N LYS A 130 -10.44 5.62 -5.90
CA LYS A 130 -9.85 5.67 -4.57
C LYS A 130 -9.59 4.28 -4.03
N PHE A 131 -8.46 4.11 -3.36
CA PHE A 131 -8.06 2.88 -2.72
C PHE A 131 -7.81 3.14 -1.25
N GLU A 132 -8.51 2.43 -0.39
CA GLU A 132 -8.22 2.42 1.04
C GLU A 132 -7.25 1.28 1.34
N LEU A 133 -6.12 1.63 1.91
CA LEU A 133 -5.09 0.71 2.36
C LEU A 133 -5.15 0.67 3.88
N GLU A 134 -5.25 -0.53 4.46
CA GLU A 134 -5.37 -0.73 5.88
C GLU A 134 -4.44 -1.83 6.37
N THR A 135 -3.83 -1.64 7.53
CA THR A 135 -3.12 -2.67 8.28
C THR A 135 -3.43 -2.54 9.77
N GLN A 136 -3.30 -3.63 10.51
CA GLN A 136 -3.51 -3.65 11.95
C GLN A 136 -2.20 -3.44 12.71
N SER A 137 -2.26 -2.67 13.77
CA SER A 137 -1.18 -2.52 14.75
C SER A 137 -1.70 -2.77 16.17
N SER A 138 -0.82 -2.79 17.16
CA SER A 138 -1.21 -2.94 18.56
C SER A 138 -1.98 -1.74 19.12
N VAL A 139 -1.92 -0.59 18.46
CA VAL A 139 -2.60 0.65 18.85
C VAL A 139 -3.84 0.94 18.00
N GLY A 140 -4.18 0.08 17.02
CA GLY A 140 -5.34 0.25 16.17
C GLY A 140 -5.06 0.03 14.69
N ALA A 141 -6.03 0.36 13.85
CA ALA A 141 -5.90 0.25 12.41
C ALA A 141 -5.13 1.44 11.83
N CYS A 142 -4.14 1.14 11.00
CA CYS A 142 -3.44 2.16 10.23
C CYS A 142 -4.08 2.25 8.84
N LYS A 143 -4.50 3.44 8.43
CA LYS A 143 -5.19 3.66 7.16
C LYS A 143 -4.54 4.76 6.33
N VAL A 144 -4.48 4.53 5.03
CA VAL A 144 -4.06 5.52 4.02
C VAL A 144 -5.02 5.45 2.84
N CYS A 145 -5.49 6.60 2.40
CA CYS A 145 -6.23 6.73 1.15
C CYS A 145 -5.27 7.07 0.02
N LEU A 146 -5.28 6.27 -1.04
CA LEU A 146 -4.58 6.54 -2.28
C LEU A 146 -5.63 6.80 -3.36
N TYR A 147 -5.51 7.91 -4.08
CA TYR A 147 -6.47 8.27 -5.12
C TYR A 147 -5.77 8.74 -6.39
N ILE A 148 -6.48 8.61 -7.51
CA ILE A 148 -5.97 8.96 -8.83
C ILE A 148 -6.79 10.11 -9.36
N GLU A 149 -6.16 11.23 -9.60
CA GLU A 149 -6.81 12.40 -10.20
C GLU A 149 -7.13 12.15 -11.68
N THR A 150 -8.05 12.92 -12.22
CA THR A 150 -8.50 12.75 -13.62
C THR A 150 -7.39 12.99 -14.65
N ASP A 151 -6.32 13.71 -14.29
CA ASP A 151 -5.11 13.86 -15.10
C ASP A 151 -4.18 12.62 -15.04
N GLY A 152 -4.53 11.61 -14.22
CA GLY A 152 -3.79 10.38 -14.01
C GLY A 152 -2.67 10.48 -12.96
N ARG A 153 -2.60 11.57 -12.19
CA ARG A 153 -1.67 11.74 -11.08
C ARG A 153 -2.15 10.94 -9.87
N VAL A 154 -1.21 10.34 -9.14
CA VAL A 154 -1.50 9.58 -7.92
C VAL A 154 -1.17 10.42 -6.70
N SER A 155 -2.15 10.65 -5.87
CA SER A 155 -2.03 11.38 -4.61
C SER A 155 -2.45 10.49 -3.42
N SER A 156 -2.12 10.88 -2.21
CA SER A 156 -2.46 10.13 -1.01
C SER A 156 -2.80 11.05 0.16
N ALA A 157 -3.66 10.56 1.03
CA ALA A 157 -4.06 11.22 2.28
C ALA A 157 -4.08 10.21 3.43
N THR A 158 -3.87 10.68 4.65
CA THR A 158 -4.01 9.84 5.85
C THR A 158 -5.47 9.54 6.16
N GLY A 159 -5.72 8.35 6.72
CA GLY A 159 -7.04 7.93 7.15
C GLY A 159 -7.90 7.32 6.04
N ALA A 160 -9.20 7.30 6.29
CA ALA A 160 -10.17 6.70 5.37
C ALA A 160 -10.44 7.57 4.15
N CYS A 161 -10.71 6.94 3.02
CA CYS A 161 -11.00 7.64 1.76
C CYS A 161 -12.34 8.40 1.74
N SER A 162 -13.20 8.21 2.74
CA SER A 162 -14.47 8.94 2.86
C SER A 162 -14.30 10.45 2.96
N ASN A 163 -13.18 10.91 3.51
CA ASN A 163 -12.87 12.32 3.74
C ASN A 163 -12.11 12.98 2.57
N VAL A 164 -11.77 12.19 1.54
CA VAL A 164 -11.01 12.69 0.39
C VAL A 164 -11.96 13.12 -0.72
N THR A 165 -11.85 14.37 -1.17
CA THR A 165 -12.54 14.93 -2.34
C THR A 165 -11.58 15.01 -3.52
N CYS A 166 -12.08 14.89 -4.74
CA CYS A 166 -11.28 15.01 -5.97
C CYS A 166 -11.67 16.28 -6.75
N PRO A 167 -10.72 17.14 -7.18
CA PRO A 167 -9.28 17.02 -6.93
C PRO A 167 -8.93 17.24 -5.46
N GLY A 168 -8.07 16.42 -4.92
CA GLY A 168 -7.63 16.51 -3.52
C GLY A 168 -6.47 17.47 -3.35
N SER A 169 -6.32 18.02 -2.15
CA SER A 169 -5.06 18.62 -1.73
C SER A 169 -4.08 17.52 -1.36
N GLU A 170 -2.90 17.55 -1.94
CA GLU A 170 -1.81 16.64 -1.57
C GLU A 170 -1.34 17.00 -0.15
N GLU A 171 -1.36 16.04 0.76
CA GLU A 171 -0.74 16.21 2.07
C GLU A 171 0.78 16.05 1.94
N ASP A 172 1.54 16.98 2.50
CA ASP A 172 3.01 16.97 2.47
C ASP A 172 3.61 15.71 3.13
N ASN A 173 2.88 15.10 4.07
CA ASN A 173 3.28 13.85 4.71
C ASN A 173 2.08 12.94 4.98
N PRO A 174 1.68 12.11 4.02
CA PRO A 174 0.53 11.22 4.15
C PRO A 174 0.72 10.09 5.18
N TRP A 175 1.88 10.00 5.80
CA TRP A 175 2.21 8.96 6.79
C TRP A 175 2.10 9.45 8.22
N SER A 176 2.05 10.78 8.46
CA SER A 176 1.84 11.32 9.79
C SER A 176 0.39 11.04 10.23
N GLY A 177 0.21 10.26 11.29
CA GLY A 177 -1.11 9.87 11.80
C GLY A 177 -1.82 8.75 11.04
N ALA A 178 -1.11 8.00 10.16
CA ALA A 178 -1.68 6.85 9.46
C ALA A 178 -2.14 5.75 10.42
N CYS A 179 -1.51 5.65 11.59
CA CYS A 179 -1.91 4.79 12.69
C CYS A 179 -2.48 5.66 13.82
N SER A 180 -3.78 5.90 13.79
CA SER A 180 -4.50 6.55 14.88
C SER A 180 -5.06 5.54 15.86
N SER A 181 -4.93 5.84 17.14
CA SER A 181 -5.56 5.10 18.25
C SER A 181 -7.07 5.30 18.26
#